data_9980acae209ec27f2141e8c42a49a798
#
_entry.id   9980acae209ec27f2141e8c42a49a798
#
_cell.length_a   1.000
_cell.length_b   1.000
_cell.length_c   1.000
_cell.angle_alpha   90.00
_cell.angle_beta   90.00
_cell.angle_gamma   90.00
#
_symmetry.space_group_name_H-M   'P 1'
#
loop_
_entity.id
_entity.type
_entity.pdbx_description
1 polymer ?
#
loop_
_entity_poly.entity_id
_entity_poly.type
_entity_poly.pdbx_seq_one_letter_code
_entity_poly.pdbx_strand_id
1 'polypeptide(L)'
;MVGSAEPVVCQFYRLIPGAPEPRRADRSADGTLPVNAYRYCEAIASASSFGWYLYPPLSFSLWWDGTEIAWTYEGADEWYPLRGAQYPNFRETFQKVAPDGLGALAPPFLVQGMLPGVVQIWSGYLARTAPRWALLSRGAVNIPKTQGYENFEGIVETDTWFGPLFTNVRLTRTNSPVEFHMRRPLFQVQPLLRQCYQEPSFKVSEVADIKEDDWQRFADTIKPNTDQMRVLGHYAVDTRKRLRGGL
;
A
#
# COMPACT_ATOMS: atom_id res chain seq x y z
N MET A 1 20.79 -31.53 -2.88
CA MET A 1 19.41 -31.00 -3.11
C MET A 1 19.53 -29.49 -3.04
N VAL A 2 19.49 -28.83 -4.17
CA VAL A 2 19.47 -27.35 -4.26
C VAL A 2 18.05 -26.96 -3.88
N GLY A 3 17.87 -26.32 -2.71
CA GLY A 3 16.59 -25.79 -2.31
C GLY A 3 16.12 -24.79 -3.36
N SER A 4 15.00 -25.04 -4.00
CA SER A 4 14.35 -24.08 -4.88
C SER A 4 14.00 -22.85 -4.04
N ALA A 5 14.75 -21.76 -4.22
CA ALA A 5 14.36 -20.49 -3.63
C ALA A 5 12.93 -20.17 -4.07
N GLU A 6 12.05 -19.83 -3.12
CA GLU A 6 10.69 -19.41 -3.45
C GLU A 6 10.75 -18.28 -4.49
N PRO A 7 9.89 -18.33 -5.53
CA PRO A 7 9.94 -17.33 -6.58
C PRO A 7 9.64 -15.93 -6.00
N VAL A 8 10.56 -15.00 -6.20
CA VAL A 8 10.41 -13.61 -5.79
C VAL A 8 9.28 -12.98 -6.60
N VAL A 9 8.13 -12.73 -5.97
CA VAL A 9 6.97 -12.12 -6.64
C VAL A 9 7.18 -10.63 -6.90
N CYS A 10 7.88 -9.92 -5.99
CA CYS A 10 8.14 -8.49 -6.11
C CYS A 10 9.56 -8.16 -5.64
N GLN A 11 10.26 -7.33 -6.41
CA GLN A 11 11.58 -6.82 -6.09
C GLN A 11 11.55 -5.30 -6.06
N PHE A 12 12.10 -4.71 -4.99
CA PHE A 12 12.26 -3.27 -4.83
C PHE A 12 13.73 -2.88 -5.03
N TYR A 13 13.95 -1.82 -5.79
CA TYR A 13 15.29 -1.26 -6.03
C TYR A 13 15.36 0.12 -5.40
N ARG A 14 16.22 0.29 -4.41
CA ARG A 14 16.40 1.55 -3.70
C ARG A 14 17.24 2.51 -4.54
N LEU A 15 16.66 3.64 -4.94
CA LEU A 15 17.37 4.71 -5.66
C LEU A 15 17.83 5.82 -4.71
N ILE A 16 17.03 6.18 -3.71
CA ILE A 16 17.42 7.13 -2.67
C ILE A 16 18.10 6.34 -1.53
N PRO A 17 19.42 6.51 -1.29
CA PRO A 17 20.15 5.67 -0.33
C PRO A 17 19.62 5.70 1.10
N GLY A 18 19.05 6.83 1.54
CA GLY A 18 18.47 6.98 2.87
C GLY A 18 17.01 6.58 3.00
N ALA A 19 16.35 6.16 1.91
CA ALA A 19 14.94 5.77 1.97
C ALA A 19 14.73 4.55 2.89
N PRO A 20 13.74 4.58 3.82
CA PRO A 20 13.44 3.45 4.68
C PRO A 20 13.08 2.20 3.88
N GLU A 21 13.47 1.02 4.37
CA GLU A 21 13.16 -0.24 3.69
C GLU A 21 11.66 -0.52 3.66
N PRO A 22 11.13 -1.04 2.53
CA PRO A 22 9.78 -1.57 2.49
C PRO A 22 9.63 -2.68 3.55
N ARG A 23 8.64 -2.54 4.40
CA ARG A 23 8.38 -3.49 5.49
C ARG A 23 7.14 -4.32 5.18
N ARG A 24 7.19 -5.62 5.45
CA ARG A 24 5.99 -6.46 5.37
C ARG A 24 4.88 -5.83 6.20
N ALA A 25 3.71 -5.63 5.61
CA ALA A 25 2.54 -5.16 6.33
C ALA A 25 2.16 -6.17 7.42
N ASP A 26 1.66 -5.69 8.54
CA ASP A 26 1.39 -6.51 9.71
C ASP A 26 -0.10 -6.57 10.06
N ARG A 27 -0.45 -7.59 10.84
CA ARG A 27 -1.84 -7.90 11.23
C ARG A 27 -2.49 -6.82 12.08
N SER A 28 -1.69 -6.02 12.78
CA SER A 28 -2.16 -4.96 13.68
C SER A 28 -2.34 -3.61 12.99
N ALA A 29 -2.11 -3.54 11.65
CA ALA A 29 -2.08 -2.29 10.90
C ALA A 29 -1.18 -1.24 11.58
N ASP A 30 0.11 -1.58 11.69
CA ASP A 30 1.14 -0.75 12.34
C ASP A 30 0.79 -0.37 13.79
N GLY A 31 0.15 -1.29 14.50
CA GLY A 31 -0.26 -1.11 15.91
C GLY A 31 -1.52 -0.27 16.11
N THR A 32 -2.21 0.15 15.04
CA THR A 32 -3.39 1.03 15.14
C THR A 32 -4.69 0.28 15.35
N LEU A 33 -4.76 -1.00 14.99
CA LEU A 33 -5.96 -1.80 15.20
C LEU A 33 -6.11 -2.23 16.67
N PRO A 34 -7.34 -2.19 17.23
CA PRO A 34 -7.60 -2.80 18.53
C PRO A 34 -7.24 -4.29 18.54
N VAL A 35 -6.68 -4.77 19.65
CA VAL A 35 -6.23 -6.17 19.81
C VAL A 35 -7.32 -7.16 19.42
N ASN A 36 -8.56 -6.92 19.82
CA ASN A 36 -9.69 -7.80 19.50
C ASN A 36 -9.99 -7.87 17.98
N ALA A 37 -9.75 -6.79 17.22
CA ALA A 37 -9.98 -6.76 15.78
C ALA A 37 -9.06 -7.75 15.04
N TYR A 38 -7.75 -7.66 15.24
CA TYR A 38 -6.81 -8.55 14.52
C TYR A 38 -6.64 -9.93 15.18
N ARG A 39 -7.02 -10.08 16.45
CA ARG A 39 -6.98 -11.37 17.16
C ARG A 39 -8.15 -12.27 16.76
N TYR A 40 -9.35 -11.70 16.61
CA TYR A 40 -10.58 -12.47 16.42
C TYR A 40 -11.21 -12.34 15.02
N CYS A 41 -10.73 -11.43 14.19
CA CYS A 41 -11.20 -11.27 12.81
C CYS A 41 -10.07 -11.55 11.82
N GLU A 42 -10.04 -12.77 11.25
CA GLU A 42 -9.04 -13.13 10.26
C GLU A 42 -9.15 -12.30 8.99
N ALA A 43 -10.35 -11.92 8.57
CA ALA A 43 -10.57 -11.08 7.40
C ALA A 43 -9.87 -9.71 7.54
N ILE A 44 -10.02 -9.03 8.69
CA ILE A 44 -9.33 -7.77 8.98
C ILE A 44 -7.83 -7.98 9.02
N ALA A 45 -7.36 -9.00 9.73
CA ALA A 45 -5.94 -9.27 9.91
C ALA A 45 -5.24 -9.63 8.59
N SER A 46 -5.86 -10.45 7.75
CA SER A 46 -5.32 -10.82 6.43
C SER A 46 -5.25 -9.62 5.50
N ALA A 47 -6.29 -8.78 5.47
CA ALA A 47 -6.29 -7.57 4.67
C ALA A 47 -5.17 -6.60 5.11
N SER A 48 -5.00 -6.41 6.43
CA SER A 48 -3.95 -5.52 6.97
C SER A 48 -2.54 -6.01 6.64
N SER A 49 -2.28 -7.33 6.74
CA SER A 49 -0.95 -7.91 6.55
C SER A 49 -0.60 -8.25 5.10
N PHE A 50 -1.47 -7.94 4.14
CA PHE A 50 -1.24 -8.30 2.75
C PHE A 50 -0.38 -7.25 2.04
N GLY A 51 0.85 -7.62 1.64
CA GLY A 51 1.79 -6.77 0.91
C GLY A 51 2.82 -6.07 1.79
N TRP A 52 3.24 -4.88 1.39
CA TRP A 52 4.33 -4.13 2.02
C TRP A 52 3.96 -2.67 2.23
N TYR A 53 4.37 -2.12 3.35
CA TYR A 53 4.37 -0.68 3.61
C TYR A 53 5.57 -0.03 2.94
N LEU A 54 5.33 1.11 2.30
CA LEU A 54 6.36 2.03 1.84
C LEU A 54 6.26 3.33 2.62
N TYR A 55 7.40 3.97 2.81
CA TYR A 55 7.57 5.14 3.64
C TYR A 55 8.06 6.31 2.80
N PRO A 56 7.83 7.55 3.21
CA PRO A 56 8.50 8.68 2.58
C PRO A 56 10.01 8.59 2.82
N PRO A 57 10.87 8.97 1.84
CA PRO A 57 12.33 8.87 1.97
C PRO A 57 12.92 9.91 2.94
N LEU A 58 12.16 10.93 3.30
CA LEU A 58 12.44 11.90 4.34
C LEU A 58 11.14 12.38 5.00
N SER A 59 11.22 12.95 6.19
CA SER A 59 10.09 13.63 6.82
C SER A 59 9.89 15.00 6.21
N PHE A 60 8.67 15.30 5.78
CA PHE A 60 8.32 16.57 5.14
C PHE A 60 6.88 16.97 5.45
N SER A 61 6.53 18.20 5.13
CA SER A 61 5.18 18.72 5.28
C SER A 61 4.71 19.37 3.98
N LEU A 62 3.42 19.24 3.71
CA LEU A 62 2.72 19.96 2.66
C LEU A 62 1.75 20.95 3.27
N TRP A 63 1.59 22.10 2.66
CA TRP A 63 0.61 23.10 3.02
C TRP A 63 -0.15 23.52 1.76
N TRP A 64 -1.47 23.53 1.84
CA TRP A 64 -2.34 23.85 0.71
C TRP A 64 -3.32 24.96 1.10
N ASP A 65 -3.37 26.05 0.34
CA ASP A 65 -4.29 27.18 0.58
C ASP A 65 -5.64 27.03 -0.14
N GLY A 66 -5.84 25.96 -0.88
CA GLY A 66 -6.97 25.74 -1.77
C GLY A 66 -6.63 25.92 -3.26
N THR A 67 -5.52 26.59 -3.57
CA THR A 67 -5.02 26.88 -4.93
C THR A 67 -3.59 26.39 -5.09
N GLU A 68 -2.67 26.89 -4.26
CA GLU A 68 -1.24 26.63 -4.34
C GLU A 68 -0.82 25.65 -3.24
N ILE A 69 0.18 24.85 -3.54
CA ILE A 69 0.79 23.92 -2.58
C ILE A 69 2.22 24.39 -2.30
N ALA A 70 2.56 24.48 -1.03
CA ALA A 70 3.93 24.65 -0.56
C ALA A 70 4.39 23.39 0.18
N TRP A 71 5.71 23.20 0.23
CA TRP A 71 6.31 22.09 0.96
C TRP A 71 7.54 22.54 1.74
N THR A 72 7.84 21.83 2.80
CA THR A 72 9.07 21.98 3.60
C THR A 72 9.51 20.63 4.12
N TYR A 73 10.75 20.52 4.59
CA TYR A 73 11.28 19.27 5.15
C TYR A 73 12.20 19.56 6.33
N GLU A 74 12.52 18.55 7.11
CA GLU A 74 13.42 18.68 8.25
C GLU A 74 14.83 19.14 7.79
N GLY A 75 15.27 20.31 8.25
CA GLY A 75 16.50 20.98 7.82
C GLY A 75 16.32 22.03 6.72
N ALA A 76 15.09 22.29 6.27
CA ALA A 76 14.78 23.43 5.41
C ALA A 76 14.49 24.68 6.26
N ASP A 77 14.92 25.84 5.78
CA ASP A 77 14.75 27.11 6.50
C ASP A 77 13.38 27.77 6.27
N GLU A 78 12.67 27.35 5.19
CA GLU A 78 11.43 27.96 4.77
C GLU A 78 10.48 26.99 4.03
N TRP A 79 9.30 27.47 3.66
CA TRP A 79 8.35 26.79 2.78
C TRP A 79 8.61 27.17 1.32
N TYR A 80 8.68 26.16 0.46
CA TYR A 80 8.92 26.32 -0.97
C TYR A 80 7.65 26.06 -1.76
N PRO A 81 7.31 26.85 -2.79
CA PRO A 81 6.21 26.53 -3.69
C PRO A 81 6.45 25.18 -4.37
N LEU A 82 5.43 24.30 -4.35
CA LEU A 82 5.51 23.00 -5.00
C LEU A 82 5.07 23.10 -6.47
N ARG A 83 6.02 23.07 -7.39
CA ARG A 83 5.76 22.80 -8.82
C ARG A 83 6.28 21.43 -9.21
N GLY A 84 7.47 21.10 -8.79
CA GLY A 84 8.15 19.82 -8.85
C GLY A 84 9.41 19.95 -8.01
N ALA A 85 9.56 19.08 -7.03
CA ALA A 85 10.68 19.10 -6.10
C ALA A 85 11.52 17.83 -6.23
N GLN A 86 12.83 18.01 -6.22
CA GLN A 86 13.77 16.91 -6.11
C GLN A 86 14.02 16.57 -4.64
N TYR A 87 14.34 15.32 -4.36
CA TYR A 87 14.93 14.95 -3.08
C TYR A 87 16.28 15.67 -2.93
N PRO A 88 16.62 16.21 -1.74
CA PRO A 88 17.85 16.96 -1.52
C PRO A 88 19.10 16.23 -2.05
N ASN A 89 19.91 16.91 -2.86
CA ASN A 89 21.14 16.41 -3.50
C ASN A 89 20.97 15.14 -4.37
N PHE A 90 19.74 14.71 -4.66
CA PHE A 90 19.51 13.47 -5.39
C PHE A 90 19.95 13.55 -6.85
N ARG A 91 19.74 14.67 -7.52
CA ARG A 91 20.12 14.81 -8.94
C ARG A 91 21.63 14.57 -9.14
N GLU A 92 22.47 15.18 -8.30
CA GLU A 92 23.93 15.01 -8.39
C GLU A 92 24.37 13.59 -8.02
N THR A 93 23.72 13.01 -7.00
CA THR A 93 23.99 11.63 -6.60
C THR A 93 23.57 10.65 -7.70
N PHE A 94 22.41 10.86 -8.30
CA PHE A 94 21.89 10.03 -9.39
C PHE A 94 22.77 10.11 -10.64
N GLN A 95 23.22 11.31 -11.02
CA GLN A 95 24.13 11.50 -12.16
C GLN A 95 25.44 10.72 -12.04
N LYS A 96 25.94 10.53 -10.80
CA LYS A 96 27.19 9.77 -10.56
C LYS A 96 27.03 8.25 -10.70
N VAL A 97 25.83 7.72 -10.56
CA VAL A 97 25.56 6.27 -10.54
C VAL A 97 24.72 5.81 -11.74
N ALA A 98 24.03 6.73 -12.41
CA ALA A 98 23.22 6.41 -13.57
C ALA A 98 24.12 6.03 -14.77
N PRO A 99 23.70 5.08 -15.60
CA PRO A 99 24.35 4.78 -16.86
C PRO A 99 24.43 6.01 -17.76
N ASP A 100 25.40 6.01 -18.68
CA ASP A 100 25.60 7.08 -19.64
C ASP A 100 24.30 7.42 -20.38
N GLY A 101 24.01 8.71 -20.47
CA GLY A 101 22.78 9.25 -21.10
C GLY A 101 21.54 9.25 -20.20
N LEU A 102 21.56 8.59 -19.03
CA LEU A 102 20.38 8.55 -18.13
C LEU A 102 20.48 9.53 -16.96
N GLY A 103 21.61 10.17 -16.73
CA GLY A 103 21.82 11.06 -15.57
C GLY A 103 20.84 12.24 -15.48
N ALA A 104 20.31 12.71 -16.61
CA ALA A 104 19.31 13.78 -16.66
C ALA A 104 17.88 13.31 -16.27
N LEU A 105 17.65 12.00 -16.17
CA LEU A 105 16.34 11.40 -15.91
C LEU A 105 16.09 11.13 -14.42
N ALA A 106 16.75 11.86 -13.53
CA ALA A 106 16.52 11.76 -12.08
C ALA A 106 15.03 12.00 -11.76
N PRO A 107 14.32 11.00 -11.17
CA PRO A 107 12.91 11.15 -10.84
C PRO A 107 12.68 12.29 -9.85
N PRO A 108 11.61 13.10 -10.00
CA PRO A 108 11.24 14.08 -8.99
C PRO A 108 10.75 13.37 -7.71
N PHE A 109 10.98 13.99 -6.57
CA PHE A 109 10.48 13.49 -5.27
C PHE A 109 9.00 13.82 -5.10
N LEU A 110 8.62 15.07 -5.35
CA LEU A 110 7.24 15.57 -5.28
C LEU A 110 6.86 16.24 -6.59
N VAL A 111 5.66 15.97 -7.06
CA VAL A 111 5.09 16.64 -8.24
C VAL A 111 3.66 17.05 -7.93
N GLN A 112 3.33 18.30 -8.19
CA GLN A 112 1.94 18.76 -8.14
C GLN A 112 1.13 18.05 -9.24
N GLY A 113 0.03 17.43 -8.86
CA GLY A 113 -0.87 16.75 -9.79
C GLY A 113 -1.72 17.73 -10.59
N MET A 114 -2.43 17.21 -11.60
CA MET A 114 -3.33 18.03 -12.44
C MET A 114 -4.58 18.52 -11.72
N LEU A 115 -4.97 17.87 -10.61
CA LEU A 115 -6.13 18.28 -9.81
C LEU A 115 -5.67 19.11 -8.62
N PRO A 116 -6.45 20.14 -8.21
CA PRO A 116 -6.13 20.93 -7.02
C PRO A 116 -5.96 20.06 -5.78
N GLY A 117 -4.95 20.36 -4.98
CA GLY A 117 -4.65 19.63 -3.75
C GLY A 117 -4.10 18.20 -3.95
N VAL A 118 -3.77 17.80 -5.19
CA VAL A 118 -3.20 16.47 -5.48
C VAL A 118 -1.68 16.58 -5.63
N VAL A 119 -0.98 15.67 -4.95
CA VAL A 119 0.49 15.56 -5.01
C VAL A 119 0.87 14.12 -5.29
N GLN A 120 1.76 13.94 -6.26
CA GLN A 120 2.45 12.67 -6.49
C GLN A 120 3.72 12.63 -5.64
N ILE A 121 3.90 11.57 -4.87
CA ILE A 121 5.01 11.40 -3.94
C ILE A 121 5.77 10.14 -4.29
N TRP A 122 7.07 10.25 -4.47
CA TRP A 122 7.95 9.12 -4.72
C TRP A 122 8.49 8.51 -3.44
N SER A 123 8.45 7.19 -3.35
CA SER A 123 8.98 6.43 -2.20
C SER A 123 10.52 6.30 -2.19
N GLY A 124 11.20 6.73 -3.24
CA GLY A 124 12.65 6.49 -3.42
C GLY A 124 13.00 5.11 -3.99
N TYR A 125 12.00 4.32 -4.36
CA TYR A 125 12.15 2.99 -4.92
C TYR A 125 11.64 2.88 -6.35
N LEU A 126 12.24 1.96 -7.12
CA LEU A 126 11.63 1.33 -8.28
C LEU A 126 11.08 -0.03 -7.87
N ALA A 127 10.14 -0.58 -8.62
CA ALA A 127 9.60 -1.91 -8.38
C ALA A 127 9.53 -2.73 -9.66
N ARG A 128 9.72 -4.05 -9.51
CA ARG A 128 9.49 -5.04 -10.57
C ARG A 128 8.74 -6.22 -9.96
N THR A 129 7.75 -6.73 -10.68
CA THR A 129 7.06 -7.98 -10.31
C THR A 129 7.38 -9.11 -11.29
N ALA A 130 7.09 -10.33 -10.86
CA ALA A 130 7.13 -11.49 -11.73
C ALA A 130 6.13 -11.33 -12.90
N PRO A 131 6.32 -12.00 -14.04
CA PRO A 131 5.40 -11.94 -15.17
C PRO A 131 3.96 -12.23 -14.74
N ARG A 132 3.02 -11.45 -15.26
CA ARG A 132 1.57 -11.48 -14.97
C ARG A 132 1.17 -10.99 -13.57
N TRP A 133 2.11 -10.46 -12.79
CA TRP A 133 1.83 -9.79 -11.53
C TRP A 133 1.89 -8.27 -11.70
N ALA A 134 1.05 -7.59 -10.97
CA ALA A 134 1.00 -6.14 -10.82
C ALA A 134 1.07 -5.76 -9.33
N LEU A 135 1.18 -4.49 -9.04
CA LEU A 135 1.07 -3.95 -7.68
C LEU A 135 -0.18 -3.07 -7.57
N LEU A 136 -1.10 -3.44 -6.69
CA LEU A 136 -2.14 -2.53 -6.20
C LEU A 136 -1.49 -1.58 -5.20
N SER A 137 -1.41 -0.31 -5.54
CA SER A 137 -0.95 0.79 -4.67
C SER A 137 -2.15 1.48 -4.03
N ARG A 138 -2.16 1.60 -2.71
CA ARG A 138 -3.27 2.18 -1.95
C ARG A 138 -2.83 2.73 -0.61
N GLY A 139 -3.70 3.48 0.06
CA GLY A 139 -3.49 3.85 1.45
C GLY A 139 -3.34 2.62 2.34
N ALA A 140 -2.52 2.70 3.39
CA ALA A 140 -2.29 1.59 4.29
C ALA A 140 -3.60 1.07 4.89
N VAL A 141 -3.84 -0.24 4.72
CA VAL A 141 -5.13 -0.87 5.04
C VAL A 141 -5.36 -0.87 6.55
N ASN A 142 -6.54 -0.42 6.95
CA ASN A 142 -6.99 -0.34 8.34
C ASN A 142 -6.17 0.60 9.25
N ILE A 143 -5.24 1.38 8.69
CA ILE A 143 -4.63 2.50 9.41
C ILE A 143 -5.60 3.70 9.34
N PRO A 144 -5.89 4.39 10.46
CA PRO A 144 -6.79 5.54 10.47
C PRO A 144 -6.33 6.66 9.53
N LYS A 145 -7.25 7.20 8.72
CA LYS A 145 -6.97 8.28 7.75
C LYS A 145 -7.13 9.67 8.43
N THR A 146 -6.34 9.93 9.46
CA THR A 146 -6.41 11.19 10.23
C THR A 146 -5.33 12.20 9.86
N GLN A 147 -4.43 11.84 8.95
CA GLN A 147 -3.22 12.61 8.64
C GLN A 147 -3.47 13.88 7.80
N GLY A 148 -4.66 14.09 7.28
CA GLY A 148 -4.98 15.25 6.43
C GLY A 148 -4.75 15.01 4.94
N TYR A 149 -4.62 13.76 4.52
CA TYR A 149 -4.58 13.34 3.12
C TYR A 149 -5.23 11.97 2.91
N GLU A 150 -5.55 11.67 1.67
CA GLU A 150 -6.04 10.38 1.19
C GLU A 150 -5.22 9.93 0.00
N ASN A 151 -4.82 8.66 -0.03
CA ASN A 151 -4.17 8.09 -1.19
C ASN A 151 -5.21 7.74 -2.27
N PHE A 152 -4.89 8.03 -3.53
CA PHE A 152 -5.56 7.37 -4.64
C PHE A 152 -5.10 5.93 -4.74
N GLU A 153 -6.02 5.04 -5.07
CA GLU A 153 -5.69 3.65 -5.35
C GLU A 153 -5.43 3.48 -6.85
N GLY A 154 -4.45 2.64 -7.18
CA GLY A 154 -4.10 2.36 -8.56
C GLY A 154 -3.43 1.01 -8.71
N ILE A 155 -3.55 0.41 -9.89
CA ILE A 155 -2.87 -0.83 -10.24
C ILE A 155 -1.75 -0.49 -11.22
N VAL A 156 -0.52 -0.83 -10.84
CA VAL A 156 0.68 -0.58 -11.64
C VAL A 156 1.20 -1.92 -12.17
N GLU A 157 1.24 -2.08 -13.49
CA GLU A 157 1.71 -3.31 -14.16
C GLU A 157 3.25 -3.39 -14.17
N THR A 158 3.83 -3.60 -13.00
CA THR A 158 5.28 -3.58 -12.74
C THR A 158 6.04 -4.78 -13.31
N ASP A 159 5.37 -5.71 -13.96
CA ASP A 159 6.00 -6.75 -14.78
C ASP A 159 6.45 -6.23 -16.15
N THR A 160 5.80 -5.19 -16.68
CA THR A 160 6.12 -4.57 -17.97
C THR A 160 6.61 -3.13 -17.82
N TRP A 161 6.07 -2.39 -16.86
CA TRP A 161 6.50 -1.04 -16.53
C TRP A 161 7.56 -1.04 -15.43
N PHE A 162 8.73 -0.48 -15.71
CA PHE A 162 9.83 -0.35 -14.74
C PHE A 162 10.18 1.11 -14.51
N GLY A 163 9.77 1.67 -13.39
CA GLY A 163 9.93 3.09 -13.09
C GLY A 163 9.73 3.42 -11.61
N PRO A 164 9.76 4.72 -11.27
CA PRO A 164 9.61 5.16 -9.89
C PRO A 164 8.28 4.74 -9.28
N LEU A 165 8.31 4.15 -8.09
CA LEU A 165 7.13 3.72 -7.38
C LEU A 165 6.54 4.89 -6.60
N PHE A 166 5.57 5.56 -7.25
CA PHE A 166 4.84 6.70 -6.71
C PHE A 166 3.54 6.29 -6.00
N THR A 167 3.08 7.17 -5.12
CA THR A 167 1.67 7.26 -4.73
C THR A 167 1.14 8.66 -5.02
N ASN A 168 -0.13 8.77 -5.37
CA ASN A 168 -0.81 10.05 -5.47
C ASN A 168 -1.64 10.26 -4.22
N VAL A 169 -1.55 11.44 -3.62
CA VAL A 169 -2.36 11.81 -2.46
C VAL A 169 -3.19 13.04 -2.77
N ARG A 170 -4.40 13.10 -2.21
CA ARG A 170 -5.23 14.29 -2.16
C ARG A 170 -5.15 14.86 -0.76
N LEU A 171 -4.76 16.12 -0.63
CA LEU A 171 -4.82 16.84 0.63
C LEU A 171 -6.29 17.08 0.98
N THR A 172 -6.67 16.81 2.23
CA THR A 172 -8.04 16.95 2.73
C THR A 172 -8.21 18.12 3.68
N ARG A 173 -7.15 18.92 3.88
CA ARG A 173 -7.12 20.11 4.72
C ARG A 173 -6.48 21.26 3.97
N THR A 174 -7.04 22.44 4.16
CA THR A 174 -6.47 23.70 3.68
C THR A 174 -5.96 24.52 4.87
N ASN A 175 -4.99 25.39 4.61
CA ASN A 175 -4.44 26.34 5.58
C ASN A 175 -3.91 25.68 6.87
N SER A 176 -3.45 24.44 6.76
CA SER A 176 -2.89 23.67 7.85
C SER A 176 -1.82 22.69 7.32
N PRO A 177 -0.67 22.56 7.98
CA PRO A 177 0.34 21.60 7.60
C PRO A 177 -0.19 20.15 7.59
N VAL A 178 0.20 19.40 6.58
CA VAL A 178 -0.02 17.96 6.46
C VAL A 178 1.33 17.27 6.51
N GLU A 179 1.58 16.53 7.57
CA GLU A 179 2.88 15.96 7.88
C GLU A 179 3.03 14.52 7.37
N PHE A 180 4.19 14.26 6.78
CA PHE A 180 4.62 12.94 6.31
C PHE A 180 5.91 12.54 7.03
N HIS A 181 5.89 11.42 7.74
CA HIS A 181 7.02 10.97 8.56
C HIS A 181 7.66 9.71 8.01
N MET A 182 8.99 9.64 7.97
CA MET A 182 9.76 8.46 7.56
C MET A 182 9.39 7.17 8.31
N ARG A 183 8.79 7.29 9.50
CA ARG A 183 8.44 6.15 10.36
C ARG A 183 6.98 5.72 10.22
N ARG A 184 6.17 6.42 9.42
CA ARG A 184 4.76 6.10 9.19
C ARG A 184 4.55 5.65 7.75
N PRO A 185 3.78 4.58 7.52
CA PRO A 185 3.48 4.14 6.18
C PRO A 185 2.84 5.26 5.36
N LEU A 186 3.46 5.59 4.22
CA LEU A 186 2.93 6.53 3.25
C LEU A 186 1.83 5.85 2.41
N PHE A 187 2.10 4.62 1.99
CA PHE A 187 1.15 3.79 1.26
C PHE A 187 1.51 2.30 1.42
N GLN A 188 0.62 1.45 0.97
CA GLN A 188 0.78 0.00 0.93
C GLN A 188 0.70 -0.49 -0.50
N VAL A 189 1.58 -1.44 -0.86
CA VAL A 189 1.49 -2.14 -2.13
C VAL A 189 1.17 -3.60 -1.89
N GLN A 190 0.30 -4.15 -2.73
CA GLN A 190 -0.20 -5.51 -2.65
C GLN A 190 0.02 -6.20 -3.99
N PRO A 191 0.66 -7.39 -4.04
CA PRO A 191 0.85 -8.11 -5.28
C PRO A 191 -0.49 -8.64 -5.77
N LEU A 192 -0.79 -8.44 -7.05
CA LEU A 192 -2.06 -8.80 -7.67
C LEU A 192 -1.82 -9.51 -8.99
N LEU A 193 -2.41 -10.68 -9.17
CA LEU A 193 -2.39 -11.35 -10.48
C LEU A 193 -3.26 -10.58 -11.47
N ARG A 194 -2.73 -10.33 -12.69
CA ARG A 194 -3.40 -9.57 -13.73
C ARG A 194 -4.79 -10.12 -14.06
N GLN A 195 -4.95 -11.42 -14.10
CA GLN A 195 -6.24 -12.07 -14.35
C GLN A 195 -7.34 -11.71 -13.34
N CYS A 196 -6.97 -11.25 -12.12
CA CYS A 196 -7.95 -10.90 -11.10
C CYS A 196 -8.70 -9.59 -11.38
N TYR A 197 -8.20 -8.75 -12.28
CA TYR A 197 -8.80 -7.44 -12.57
C TYR A 197 -9.05 -7.17 -14.05
N GLN A 198 -8.47 -7.94 -14.98
CA GLN A 198 -8.69 -7.75 -16.41
C GLN A 198 -9.98 -8.40 -16.91
N GLU A 199 -10.29 -9.60 -16.44
CA GLU A 199 -11.45 -10.38 -16.89
C GLU A 199 -12.23 -11.00 -15.72
N PRO A 200 -12.70 -10.19 -14.74
CA PRO A 200 -13.50 -10.73 -13.66
C PRO A 200 -14.87 -11.16 -14.21
N SER A 201 -15.22 -12.42 -14.01
CA SER A 201 -16.58 -12.89 -14.29
C SER A 201 -17.32 -13.13 -12.97
N PHE A 202 -18.58 -12.72 -12.93
CA PHE A 202 -19.47 -13.04 -11.83
C PHE A 202 -20.87 -13.39 -12.34
N LYS A 203 -21.59 -14.17 -11.56
CA LYS A 203 -22.99 -14.50 -11.81
C LYS A 203 -23.80 -14.15 -10.57
N VAL A 204 -24.89 -13.46 -10.80
CA VAL A 204 -25.95 -13.32 -9.78
C VAL A 204 -26.94 -14.46 -10.01
N SER A 205 -27.26 -15.19 -8.96
CA SER A 205 -28.23 -16.29 -8.99
C SER A 205 -29.33 -16.05 -7.96
N GLU A 206 -30.49 -16.58 -8.23
CA GLU A 206 -31.63 -16.48 -7.31
C GLU A 206 -31.54 -17.53 -6.19
N VAL A 207 -32.31 -17.32 -5.13
CA VAL A 207 -32.38 -18.25 -4.00
C VAL A 207 -32.70 -19.70 -4.42
N ALA A 208 -33.53 -19.86 -5.45
CA ALA A 208 -33.90 -21.17 -5.99
C ALA A 208 -32.71 -21.92 -6.63
N ASP A 209 -31.64 -21.22 -7.01
CA ASP A 209 -30.46 -21.82 -7.63
C ASP A 209 -29.43 -22.33 -6.58
N ILE A 210 -29.66 -22.07 -5.29
CA ILE A 210 -28.78 -22.51 -4.23
C ILE A 210 -28.88 -24.01 -4.04
N LYS A 211 -27.76 -24.70 -4.19
CA LYS A 211 -27.67 -26.16 -4.03
C LYS A 211 -27.76 -26.56 -2.56
N GLU A 212 -28.20 -27.81 -2.32
CA GLU A 212 -28.34 -28.39 -0.98
C GLU A 212 -27.03 -28.29 -0.16
N ASP A 213 -25.88 -28.60 -0.77
CA ASP A 213 -24.57 -28.48 -0.11
C ASP A 213 -24.25 -27.05 0.32
N ASP A 214 -24.67 -26.03 -0.44
CA ASP A 214 -24.45 -24.63 -0.09
C ASP A 214 -25.42 -24.18 1.02
N TRP A 215 -26.65 -24.71 1.04
CA TRP A 215 -27.58 -24.52 2.16
C TRP A 215 -27.02 -25.14 3.45
N GLN A 216 -26.43 -26.32 3.36
CA GLN A 216 -25.78 -26.93 4.52
C GLN A 216 -24.63 -26.07 5.02
N ARG A 217 -23.75 -25.57 4.14
CA ARG A 217 -22.65 -24.64 4.50
C ARG A 217 -23.18 -23.35 5.12
N PHE A 218 -24.27 -22.80 4.57
CA PHE A 218 -24.93 -21.63 5.14
C PHE A 218 -25.43 -21.93 6.56
N ALA A 219 -26.12 -23.05 6.76
CA ALA A 219 -26.62 -23.47 8.06
C ALA A 219 -25.49 -23.61 9.08
N ASP A 220 -24.37 -24.25 8.70
CA ASP A 220 -23.19 -24.41 9.57
C ASP A 220 -22.51 -23.08 9.91
N THR A 221 -22.62 -22.09 9.03
CA THR A 221 -22.08 -20.72 9.26
C THR A 221 -22.98 -19.91 10.18
N ILE A 222 -24.31 -20.05 10.06
CA ILE A 222 -25.29 -19.20 10.77
C ILE A 222 -25.74 -19.83 12.09
N LYS A 223 -25.80 -21.19 12.15
CA LYS A 223 -26.22 -21.85 13.39
C LYS A 223 -25.44 -21.27 14.56
N PRO A 224 -26.11 -20.62 15.53
CA PRO A 224 -25.47 -20.36 16.81
C PRO A 224 -25.10 -21.73 17.39
N ASN A 225 -23.91 -21.88 17.93
CA ASN A 225 -23.65 -22.94 18.86
C ASN A 225 -24.64 -22.74 20.02
N THR A 226 -25.74 -23.50 20.00
CA THR A 226 -26.92 -23.31 20.87
C THR A 226 -26.58 -23.48 22.34
N ASP A 227 -25.42 -24.06 22.68
CA ASP A 227 -24.98 -24.34 24.06
C ASP A 227 -23.75 -23.53 24.49
N GLN A 228 -23.15 -22.72 23.61
CA GLN A 228 -22.03 -21.86 23.95
C GLN A 228 -22.22 -20.50 23.28
N MET A 229 -22.23 -19.45 24.10
CA MET A 229 -22.08 -18.06 23.64
C MET A 229 -21.06 -18.02 22.53
N ARG A 230 -21.40 -17.50 21.35
CA ARG A 230 -20.55 -17.40 20.15
C ARG A 230 -19.13 -17.06 20.57
N VAL A 231 -18.23 -18.03 20.60
CA VAL A 231 -16.84 -17.82 21.04
C VAL A 231 -16.23 -16.88 20.02
N LEU A 232 -15.97 -15.66 20.42
CA LEU A 232 -15.30 -14.64 19.61
C LEU A 232 -14.04 -15.27 18.99
N GLY A 233 -13.96 -15.27 17.65
CA GLY A 233 -12.78 -15.77 16.95
C GLY A 233 -12.83 -17.23 16.47
N HIS A 234 -13.93 -17.94 16.59
CA HIS A 234 -14.06 -19.32 16.08
C HIS A 234 -13.70 -19.40 14.59
N TYR A 235 -14.23 -18.49 13.75
CA TYR A 235 -13.88 -18.38 12.33
C TYR A 235 -12.37 -18.15 12.11
N ALA A 236 -11.75 -17.30 12.92
CA ALA A 236 -10.31 -17.01 12.82
C ALA A 236 -9.45 -18.22 13.18
N VAL A 237 -9.89 -19.03 14.17
CA VAL A 237 -9.21 -20.27 14.55
C VAL A 237 -9.31 -21.30 13.44
N ASP A 238 -10.49 -21.52 12.89
CA ASP A 238 -10.72 -22.50 11.83
C ASP A 238 -10.02 -22.12 10.52
N THR A 239 -10.02 -20.84 10.17
CA THR A 239 -9.29 -20.35 9.00
C THR A 239 -7.79 -20.56 9.16
N ARG A 240 -7.22 -20.27 10.34
CA ARG A 240 -5.78 -20.51 10.61
C ARG A 240 -5.43 -21.99 10.59
N LYS A 241 -6.31 -22.85 11.10
CA LYS A 241 -6.11 -24.31 11.04
C LYS A 241 -6.08 -24.80 9.60
N ARG A 242 -7.04 -24.34 8.76
CA ARG A 242 -7.09 -24.68 7.32
C ARG A 242 -5.86 -24.20 6.56
N LEU A 243 -5.40 -22.98 6.80
CA LEU A 243 -4.18 -22.43 6.19
C LEU A 243 -2.90 -23.16 6.62
N ARG A 244 -2.86 -23.73 7.83
CA ARG A 244 -1.71 -24.52 8.31
C ARG A 244 -1.73 -25.98 7.87
N GLY A 245 -2.91 -26.53 7.62
CA GLY A 245 -3.09 -27.93 7.21
C GLY A 245 -3.13 -28.17 5.70
N GLY A 246 -3.06 -27.12 4.90
CA GLY A 246 -3.13 -27.15 3.43
C GLY A 246 -1.82 -26.77 2.72
N LEU A 247 -0.69 -26.79 3.42
CA LEU A 247 0.67 -26.63 2.85
C LEU A 247 1.41 -27.95 2.89
#